data_407999d8c405bd8b61e9e2019d9f744c
#
_entry.id   407999d8c405bd8b61e9e2019d9f744c
#
_cell.length_a   1.000
_cell.length_b   1.000
_cell.length_c   1.000
_cell.angle_alpha   90.00
_cell.angle_beta   90.00
_cell.angle_gamma   90.00
#
_symmetry.space_group_name_H-M   'P 1'
#
loop_
_entity.id
_entity.type
_entity.pdbx_description
1 polymer ?
#
loop_
_entity_poly.entity_id
_entity_poly.type
_entity_poly.pdbx_seq_one_letter_code
_entity_poly.pdbx_strand_id
1 'polypeptide(L)'
;MTDHSRLVTLLAERSAKRGQFTLASGKQSTFYIDARLTTMSPEGLSIIGPLALSVLQQTGWKVDAIGGLTLGADPISYAISYSSAHSDHPLRAFTVRKEPKAHGTGKLVEGPFKLGDQVAVIEDVLTTGGSALRAIDAVRAAGGTVNGVLALVDREEGGRQAIEKAGTPVVALVTATQIISALQI
;
A
#
# COMPACT_ATOMS: atom_id res chain seq x y z
N MET A 1 -5.27 22.86 -7.47
CA MET A 1 -5.67 21.46 -7.18
C MET A 1 -4.56 20.89 -6.33
N THR A 2 -4.86 20.28 -5.17
CA THR A 2 -3.86 19.65 -4.30
C THR A 2 -3.43 18.29 -4.88
N ASP A 3 -2.26 17.77 -4.50
CA ASP A 3 -1.81 16.43 -4.96
C ASP A 3 -2.78 15.33 -4.55
N HIS A 4 -3.41 15.45 -3.37
CA HIS A 4 -4.45 14.53 -2.94
C HIS A 4 -5.66 14.54 -3.91
N SER A 5 -6.19 15.72 -4.28
CA SER A 5 -7.33 15.79 -5.21
C SER A 5 -6.97 15.32 -6.63
N ARG A 6 -5.73 15.55 -7.07
CA ARG A 6 -5.21 14.99 -8.34
C ARG A 6 -5.14 13.47 -8.30
N LEU A 7 -4.68 12.90 -7.18
CA LEU A 7 -4.64 11.44 -7.00
C LEU A 7 -6.05 10.83 -7.05
N VAL A 8 -7.02 11.41 -6.36
CA VAL A 8 -8.43 10.96 -6.40
C VAL A 8 -8.95 10.95 -7.83
N THR A 9 -8.77 12.05 -8.58
CA THR A 9 -9.19 12.16 -9.99
C THR A 9 -8.52 11.09 -10.85
N LEU A 10 -7.20 10.93 -10.71
CA LEU A 10 -6.42 9.97 -11.50
C LEU A 10 -6.85 8.52 -11.24
N LEU A 11 -7.12 8.17 -9.97
CA LEU A 11 -7.64 6.87 -9.60
C LEU A 11 -9.06 6.64 -10.15
N ALA A 12 -9.92 7.67 -10.10
CA ALA A 12 -11.26 7.60 -10.65
C ALA A 12 -11.24 7.35 -12.17
N GLU A 13 -10.45 8.12 -12.91
CA GLU A 13 -10.41 8.05 -14.37
C GLU A 13 -9.75 6.78 -14.91
N ARG A 14 -8.67 6.31 -14.27
CA ARG A 14 -7.84 5.22 -14.80
C ARG A 14 -8.09 3.88 -14.14
N SER A 15 -8.29 3.87 -12.84
CA SER A 15 -8.28 2.64 -12.03
C SER A 15 -9.67 2.15 -11.65
N ALA A 16 -10.67 3.03 -11.64
CA ALA A 16 -12.01 2.71 -11.18
C ALA A 16 -12.96 2.38 -12.34
N LYS A 17 -13.80 1.35 -12.16
CA LYS A 17 -14.82 0.96 -13.13
C LYS A 17 -16.13 0.67 -12.43
N ARG A 18 -17.25 1.17 -12.96
CA ARG A 18 -18.61 0.77 -12.59
C ARG A 18 -19.00 -0.46 -13.37
N GLY A 19 -19.71 -1.37 -12.76
CA GLY A 19 -20.20 -2.61 -13.39
C GLY A 19 -20.59 -3.63 -12.31
N GLN A 20 -20.95 -4.83 -12.73
CA GLN A 20 -21.17 -5.96 -11.82
C GLN A 20 -19.89 -6.80 -11.80
N PHE A 21 -19.27 -6.92 -10.65
CA PHE A 21 -18.02 -7.65 -10.46
C PHE A 21 -18.17 -8.65 -9.31
N THR A 22 -17.59 -9.83 -9.50
CA THR A 22 -17.39 -10.78 -8.39
C THR A 22 -15.96 -10.61 -7.87
N LEU A 23 -15.83 -10.16 -6.63
CA LEU A 23 -14.52 -9.97 -5.98
C LEU A 23 -13.89 -11.32 -5.65
N ALA A 24 -12.57 -11.32 -5.36
CA ALA A 24 -11.85 -12.53 -4.95
C ALA A 24 -12.44 -13.20 -3.69
N SER A 25 -13.16 -12.44 -2.86
CA SER A 25 -13.90 -12.92 -1.68
C SER A 25 -15.24 -13.60 -2.03
N GLY A 26 -15.64 -13.65 -3.31
CA GLY A 26 -16.95 -14.12 -3.77
C GLY A 26 -18.08 -13.08 -3.63
N LYS A 27 -17.84 -11.92 -3.02
CA LYS A 27 -18.83 -10.85 -2.89
C LYS A 27 -19.10 -10.18 -4.24
N GLN A 28 -20.38 -9.83 -4.48
CA GLN A 28 -20.76 -8.98 -5.60
C GLN A 28 -20.43 -7.51 -5.28
N SER A 29 -19.90 -6.80 -6.26
CA SER A 29 -19.60 -5.36 -6.16
C SER A 29 -20.07 -4.67 -7.44
N THR A 30 -20.60 -3.47 -7.30
CA THR A 30 -20.94 -2.60 -8.44
C THR A 30 -19.77 -1.72 -8.88
N PHE A 31 -18.60 -1.92 -8.25
CA PHE A 31 -17.43 -1.08 -8.42
C PHE A 31 -16.14 -1.92 -8.29
N TYR A 32 -15.20 -1.74 -9.20
CA TYR A 32 -13.90 -2.39 -9.22
C TYR A 32 -12.79 -1.36 -9.30
N ILE A 33 -11.70 -1.58 -8.57
CA ILE A 33 -10.48 -0.76 -8.62
C ILE A 33 -9.29 -1.65 -9.00
N ASP A 34 -8.62 -1.31 -10.10
CA ASP A 34 -7.27 -1.78 -10.40
C ASP A 34 -6.29 -0.62 -10.22
N ALA A 35 -5.74 -0.48 -9.02
CA ALA A 35 -4.83 0.61 -8.69
C ALA A 35 -3.56 0.60 -9.56
N ARG A 36 -3.17 -0.55 -10.12
CA ARG A 36 -1.96 -0.70 -10.95
C ARG A 36 -1.98 0.17 -12.19
N LEU A 37 -3.16 0.46 -12.74
CA LEU A 37 -3.30 1.39 -13.87
C LEU A 37 -2.88 2.83 -13.53
N THR A 38 -2.90 3.18 -12.24
CA THR A 38 -2.38 4.45 -11.72
C THR A 38 -0.99 4.28 -11.13
N THR A 39 -0.77 3.28 -10.26
CA THR A 39 0.49 3.12 -9.53
C THR A 39 1.69 2.75 -10.42
N MET A 40 1.46 2.23 -11.62
CA MET A 40 2.50 1.92 -12.60
C MET A 40 2.63 2.99 -13.69
N SER A 41 1.90 4.12 -13.59
CA SER A 41 2.03 5.22 -14.54
C SER A 41 3.02 6.27 -14.02
N PRO A 42 3.76 6.97 -14.93
CA PRO A 42 4.70 8.02 -14.52
C PRO A 42 4.02 9.12 -13.70
N GLU A 43 2.83 9.55 -14.09
CA GLU A 43 2.05 10.57 -13.41
C GLU A 43 1.60 10.10 -12.02
N GLY A 44 1.09 8.86 -11.91
CA GLY A 44 0.69 8.28 -10.63
C GLY A 44 1.87 8.18 -9.67
N LEU A 45 3.02 7.66 -10.12
CA LEU A 45 4.23 7.55 -9.30
C LEU A 45 4.72 8.92 -8.81
N SER A 46 4.67 9.95 -9.67
CA SER A 46 5.12 11.31 -9.31
C SER A 46 4.28 11.97 -8.22
N ILE A 47 3.01 11.57 -8.08
CA ILE A 47 2.10 12.08 -7.05
C ILE A 47 2.14 11.18 -5.80
N ILE A 48 2.07 9.86 -5.99
CA ILE A 48 1.94 8.90 -4.89
C ILE A 48 3.16 8.93 -3.98
N GLY A 49 4.37 8.94 -4.54
CA GLY A 49 5.60 8.89 -3.75
C GLY A 49 5.71 10.03 -2.74
N PRO A 50 5.69 11.32 -3.17
CA PRO A 50 5.77 12.45 -2.25
C PRO A 50 4.59 12.53 -1.28
N LEU A 51 3.36 12.25 -1.74
CA LEU A 51 2.16 12.30 -0.90
C LEU A 51 2.21 11.24 0.20
N ALA A 52 2.55 9.98 -0.15
CA ALA A 52 2.67 8.90 0.80
C ALA A 52 3.80 9.15 1.81
N LEU A 53 4.94 9.67 1.35
CA LEU A 53 6.04 10.06 2.23
C LEU A 53 5.60 11.12 3.25
N SER A 54 4.89 12.16 2.80
CA SER A 54 4.35 13.21 3.66
C SER A 54 3.38 12.64 4.71
N VAL A 55 2.50 11.73 4.31
CA VAL A 55 1.55 11.08 5.23
C VAL A 55 2.31 10.21 6.25
N LEU A 56 3.30 9.42 5.83
CA LEU A 56 4.13 8.63 6.75
C LEU A 56 4.83 9.51 7.79
N GLN A 57 5.39 10.64 7.40
CA GLN A 57 6.03 11.60 8.31
C GLN A 57 5.05 12.17 9.35
N GLN A 58 3.79 12.38 8.97
CA GLN A 58 2.75 12.90 9.86
C GLN A 58 2.25 11.87 10.88
N THR A 59 2.43 10.56 10.64
CA THR A 59 2.00 9.52 11.60
C THR A 59 2.83 9.50 12.87
N GLY A 60 4.04 10.02 12.84
CA GLY A 60 5.02 9.87 13.94
C GLY A 60 5.61 8.46 14.05
N TRP A 61 5.35 7.57 13.12
CA TRP A 61 5.95 6.23 13.10
C TRP A 61 7.46 6.34 12.80
N LYS A 62 8.25 5.57 13.52
CA LYS A 62 9.64 5.34 13.12
C LYS A 62 9.64 4.36 11.95
N VAL A 63 10.25 4.71 10.84
CA VAL A 63 10.27 3.88 9.64
C VAL A 63 11.67 3.88 9.04
N ASP A 64 12.27 2.69 8.92
CA ASP A 64 13.55 2.46 8.27
C ASP A 64 13.35 1.89 6.86
N ALA A 65 12.27 1.10 6.70
CA ALA A 65 11.95 0.42 5.45
C ALA A 65 10.45 0.34 5.22
N ILE A 66 10.08 0.30 3.94
CA ILE A 66 8.69 0.23 3.48
C ILE A 66 8.54 -0.88 2.45
N GLY A 67 7.44 -1.58 2.46
CA GLY A 67 7.19 -2.66 1.51
C GLY A 67 5.92 -3.41 1.82
N GLY A 68 5.51 -4.30 0.94
CA GLY A 68 4.29 -5.07 1.12
C GLY A 68 4.21 -6.25 0.16
N LEU A 69 3.04 -6.85 0.07
CA LEU A 69 2.86 -8.04 -0.76
C LEU A 69 2.95 -7.68 -2.26
N THR A 70 3.83 -8.41 -2.96
CA THR A 70 3.95 -8.26 -4.42
C THR A 70 2.62 -8.62 -5.10
N LEU A 71 2.22 -7.99 -6.17
CA LEU A 71 2.81 -6.98 -7.03
C LEU A 71 2.30 -5.56 -6.69
N GLY A 72 1.18 -5.45 -5.96
CA GLY A 72 0.45 -4.20 -5.74
C GLY A 72 1.25 -3.16 -4.95
N ALA A 73 1.93 -3.59 -3.88
CA ALA A 73 2.72 -2.71 -3.03
C ALA A 73 4.02 -2.20 -3.68
N ASP A 74 4.59 -2.94 -4.63
CA ASP A 74 5.93 -2.70 -5.15
C ASP A 74 6.11 -1.30 -5.78
N PRO A 75 5.26 -0.86 -6.74
CA PRO A 75 5.43 0.46 -7.35
C PRO A 75 5.33 1.61 -6.35
N ILE A 76 4.42 1.48 -5.38
CA ILE A 76 4.20 2.48 -4.33
C ILE A 76 5.43 2.58 -3.43
N SER A 77 5.94 1.42 -2.98
CA SER A 77 7.13 1.35 -2.14
C SER A 77 8.35 1.95 -2.81
N TYR A 78 8.55 1.66 -4.11
CA TYR A 78 9.67 2.24 -4.86
C TYR A 78 9.52 3.75 -5.06
N ALA A 79 8.30 4.25 -5.30
CA ALA A 79 8.03 5.68 -5.42
C ALA A 79 8.31 6.42 -4.10
N ILE A 80 7.90 5.86 -2.96
CA ILE A 80 8.17 6.43 -1.62
C ILE A 80 9.67 6.42 -1.34
N SER A 81 10.36 5.29 -1.58
CA SER A 81 11.80 5.16 -1.39
C SER A 81 12.57 6.19 -2.22
N TYR A 82 12.23 6.32 -3.51
CA TYR A 82 12.83 7.33 -4.39
C TYR A 82 12.56 8.76 -3.89
N SER A 83 11.34 9.06 -3.47
CA SER A 83 10.98 10.39 -2.95
C SER A 83 11.72 10.74 -1.66
N SER A 84 12.10 9.74 -0.86
CA SER A 84 12.86 9.93 0.38
C SER A 84 14.37 10.03 0.18
N ALA A 85 14.89 9.79 -1.03
CA ALA A 85 16.32 9.62 -1.29
C ALA A 85 17.22 10.81 -0.84
N HIS A 86 16.65 12.02 -0.84
CA HIS A 86 17.37 13.23 -0.43
C HIS A 86 16.91 13.77 0.94
N SER A 87 16.14 12.99 1.71
CA SER A 87 15.77 13.33 3.08
C SER A 87 16.86 12.92 4.06
N ASP A 88 16.81 13.45 5.30
CA ASP A 88 17.73 13.07 6.38
C ASP A 88 17.62 11.58 6.76
N HIS A 89 16.48 10.95 6.45
CA HIS A 89 16.19 9.53 6.72
C HIS A 89 15.63 8.84 5.48
N PRO A 90 16.47 8.44 4.50
CA PRO A 90 16.00 7.75 3.31
C PRO A 90 15.44 6.36 3.64
N LEU A 91 14.24 6.08 3.15
CA LEU A 91 13.53 4.83 3.39
C LEU A 91 13.95 3.77 2.38
N ARG A 92 14.32 2.58 2.86
CA ARG A 92 14.62 1.42 2.00
C ARG A 92 13.33 0.73 1.58
N ALA A 93 13.23 0.31 0.33
CA ALA A 93 12.11 -0.48 -0.15
C ALA A 93 12.42 -1.98 -0.11
N PHE A 94 11.42 -2.80 0.25
CA PHE A 94 11.47 -4.26 0.18
C PHE A 94 10.18 -4.81 -0.45
N THR A 95 10.21 -6.06 -0.87
CA THR A 95 9.05 -6.78 -1.42
C THR A 95 8.77 -8.02 -0.59
N VAL A 96 7.50 -8.29 -0.30
CA VAL A 96 7.04 -9.56 0.29
C VAL A 96 6.48 -10.45 -0.81
N ARG A 97 7.06 -11.63 -0.96
CA ARG A 97 6.62 -12.64 -1.94
C ARG A 97 5.32 -13.30 -1.48
N LYS A 98 4.51 -13.73 -2.44
CA LYS A 98 3.30 -14.55 -2.16
C LYS A 98 3.65 -15.94 -1.64
N GLU A 99 4.79 -16.49 -2.11
CA GLU A 99 5.29 -17.82 -1.78
C GLU A 99 6.81 -17.78 -1.56
N PRO A 100 7.34 -18.62 -0.68
CA PRO A 100 8.78 -18.75 -0.49
C PRO A 100 9.49 -19.15 -1.79
N LYS A 101 10.78 -18.80 -1.93
CA LYS A 101 11.60 -19.31 -3.04
C LYS A 101 11.70 -20.84 -2.96
N ALA A 102 11.51 -21.52 -4.09
CA ALA A 102 11.72 -22.96 -4.20
C ALA A 102 13.20 -23.34 -4.01
N HIS A 103 14.13 -22.42 -4.26
CA HIS A 103 15.57 -22.61 -4.13
C HIS A 103 16.21 -21.46 -3.36
N GLY A 104 17.24 -21.73 -2.56
CA GLY A 104 17.97 -20.76 -1.74
C GLY A 104 17.45 -20.67 -0.30
N THR A 105 17.43 -19.48 0.28
CA THR A 105 17.17 -19.26 1.71
C THR A 105 15.70 -19.38 2.14
N GLY A 106 14.76 -19.66 1.22
CA GLY A 106 13.32 -19.74 1.53
C GLY A 106 12.69 -18.43 2.02
N LYS A 107 13.39 -17.30 1.88
CA LYS A 107 12.93 -16.01 2.41
C LYS A 107 11.71 -15.50 1.64
N LEU A 108 10.75 -14.94 2.38
CA LEU A 108 9.60 -14.22 1.85
C LEU A 108 9.91 -12.75 1.59
N VAL A 109 10.81 -12.13 2.38
CA VAL A 109 11.19 -10.72 2.26
C VAL A 109 12.42 -10.57 1.38
N GLU A 110 12.32 -9.77 0.34
CA GLU A 110 13.38 -9.49 -0.65
C GLU A 110 13.76 -8.02 -0.64
N GLY A 111 15.01 -7.72 -1.00
CA GLY A 111 15.53 -6.36 -1.06
C GLY A 111 16.42 -6.01 0.13
N PRO A 112 16.74 -4.73 0.34
CA PRO A 112 17.68 -4.25 1.38
C PRO A 112 17.07 -4.18 2.79
N PHE A 113 16.15 -5.09 3.12
CA PHE A 113 15.60 -5.26 4.46
C PHE A 113 16.68 -5.75 5.44
N LYS A 114 16.63 -5.26 6.67
CA LYS A 114 17.58 -5.61 7.74
C LYS A 114 16.85 -6.11 8.98
N LEU A 115 17.49 -7.01 9.71
CA LEU A 115 17.01 -7.44 11.02
C LEU A 115 16.88 -6.22 11.95
N GLY A 116 15.77 -6.10 12.63
CA GLY A 116 15.46 -4.99 13.54
C GLY A 116 14.86 -3.75 12.88
N ASP A 117 14.67 -3.74 11.55
CA ASP A 117 14.04 -2.61 10.86
C ASP A 117 12.65 -2.29 11.42
N GLN A 118 12.42 -0.99 11.57
CA GLN A 118 11.11 -0.42 11.83
C GLN A 118 10.39 -0.23 10.48
N VAL A 119 9.21 -0.78 10.31
CA VAL A 119 8.57 -0.92 9.01
C VAL A 119 7.19 -0.28 8.96
N ALA A 120 6.88 0.39 7.87
CA ALA A 120 5.50 0.61 7.43
C ALA A 120 5.18 -0.35 6.27
N VAL A 121 4.13 -1.18 6.45
CA VAL A 121 3.63 -2.05 5.38
C VAL A 121 2.81 -1.24 4.40
N ILE A 122 3.02 -1.48 3.12
CA ILE A 122 2.32 -0.81 2.02
C ILE A 122 1.27 -1.74 1.42
N GLU A 123 0.09 -1.21 1.14
CA GLU A 123 -1.00 -1.91 0.44
C GLU A 123 -1.55 -1.02 -0.68
N ASP A 124 -1.79 -1.56 -1.87
CA ASP A 124 -2.37 -0.79 -2.98
C ASP A 124 -3.88 -0.60 -2.80
N VAL A 125 -4.62 -1.66 -2.53
CA VAL A 125 -6.08 -1.62 -2.33
C VAL A 125 -6.48 -2.47 -1.13
N LEU A 126 -6.78 -1.81 -0.03
CA LEU A 126 -7.19 -2.45 1.21
C LEU A 126 -8.68 -2.83 1.14
N THR A 127 -8.95 -4.13 1.00
CA THR A 127 -10.31 -4.72 1.01
C THR A 127 -10.61 -5.36 2.37
N THR A 128 -10.23 -6.62 2.54
CA THR A 128 -10.41 -7.39 3.78
C THR A 128 -9.19 -7.38 4.70
N GLY A 129 -8.05 -6.83 4.22
CA GLY A 129 -6.80 -6.77 4.98
C GLY A 129 -5.92 -8.01 4.90
N GLY A 130 -6.35 -9.08 4.23
CA GLY A 130 -5.62 -10.34 4.21
C GLY A 130 -4.20 -10.25 3.60
N SER A 131 -4.00 -9.43 2.58
CA SER A 131 -2.67 -9.21 1.97
C SER A 131 -1.74 -8.47 2.92
N ALA A 132 -2.22 -7.39 3.53
CA ALA A 132 -1.46 -6.61 4.50
C ALA A 132 -1.09 -7.45 5.74
N LEU A 133 -2.03 -8.24 6.27
CA LEU A 133 -1.75 -9.14 7.41
C LEU A 133 -0.66 -10.16 7.07
N ARG A 134 -0.69 -10.76 5.88
CA ARG A 134 0.39 -11.67 5.43
C ARG A 134 1.74 -10.96 5.31
N ALA A 135 1.75 -9.70 4.83
CA ALA A 135 2.97 -8.92 4.77
C ALA A 135 3.50 -8.59 6.18
N ILE A 136 2.62 -8.23 7.13
CA ILE A 136 2.95 -8.00 8.53
C ILE A 136 3.61 -9.24 9.14
N ASP A 137 3.01 -10.42 8.96
CA ASP A 137 3.54 -11.69 9.48
C ASP A 137 4.90 -12.03 8.88
N ALA A 138 5.08 -11.83 7.57
CA ALA A 138 6.35 -12.08 6.90
C ALA A 138 7.47 -11.16 7.39
N VAL A 139 7.17 -9.86 7.62
CA VAL A 139 8.12 -8.88 8.18
C VAL A 139 8.49 -9.26 9.61
N ARG A 140 7.52 -9.59 10.45
CA ARG A 140 7.77 -10.01 11.84
C ARG A 140 8.60 -11.29 11.91
N ALA A 141 8.28 -12.27 11.06
CA ALA A 141 9.06 -13.50 10.94
C ALA A 141 10.51 -13.27 10.45
N ALA A 142 10.73 -12.20 9.66
CA ALA A 142 12.07 -11.78 9.23
C ALA A 142 12.79 -10.92 10.28
N GLY A 143 12.19 -10.67 11.44
CA GLY A 143 12.77 -9.94 12.57
C GLY A 143 12.62 -8.43 12.48
N GLY A 144 11.68 -7.91 11.69
CA GLY A 144 11.28 -6.50 11.68
C GLY A 144 10.15 -6.20 12.65
N THR A 145 9.98 -4.92 12.95
CA THR A 145 8.87 -4.39 13.75
C THR A 145 7.94 -3.60 12.83
N VAL A 146 6.65 -3.96 12.78
CA VAL A 146 5.66 -3.23 11.97
C VAL A 146 4.98 -2.18 12.81
N ASN A 147 5.18 -0.90 12.45
CA ASN A 147 4.63 0.25 13.15
C ASN A 147 3.30 0.74 12.56
N GLY A 148 2.96 0.33 11.35
CA GLY A 148 1.68 0.64 10.75
C GLY A 148 1.55 0.12 9.33
N VAL A 149 0.35 0.31 8.77
CA VAL A 149 0.02 0.04 7.37
C VAL A 149 -0.37 1.34 6.69
N LEU A 150 0.24 1.64 5.54
CA LEU A 150 -0.21 2.70 4.65
C LEU A 150 -0.86 2.06 3.42
N ALA A 151 -2.15 2.31 3.25
CA ALA A 151 -2.90 1.90 2.07
C ALA A 151 -3.01 3.07 1.08
N LEU A 152 -2.85 2.79 -0.22
CA LEU A 152 -3.16 3.80 -1.25
C LEU A 152 -4.67 4.04 -1.28
N VAL A 153 -5.47 2.98 -1.36
CA VAL A 153 -6.93 3.04 -1.35
C VAL A 153 -7.50 2.16 -0.25
N ASP A 154 -8.31 2.75 0.65
CA ASP A 154 -9.16 2.00 1.56
C ASP A 154 -10.53 1.79 0.91
N ARG A 155 -10.90 0.52 0.68
CA ARG A 155 -12.21 0.19 0.10
C ARG A 155 -13.38 0.30 1.07
N GLU A 156 -13.10 0.56 2.34
CA GLU A 156 -14.11 0.67 3.40
C GLU A 156 -14.92 -0.64 3.57
N GLU A 157 -14.27 -1.80 3.27
CA GLU A 157 -14.87 -3.14 3.32
C GLU A 157 -14.44 -3.96 4.55
N GLY A 158 -13.97 -3.29 5.62
CA GLY A 158 -13.61 -3.91 6.89
C GLY A 158 -12.12 -4.27 7.05
N GLY A 159 -11.28 -4.04 6.03
CA GLY A 159 -9.85 -4.36 6.09
C GLY A 159 -9.09 -3.55 7.11
N ARG A 160 -9.38 -2.25 7.22
CA ARG A 160 -8.83 -1.39 8.27
C ARG A 160 -9.08 -1.96 9.66
N GLN A 161 -10.34 -2.28 9.96
CA GLN A 161 -10.75 -2.80 11.27
C GLN A 161 -10.08 -4.15 11.57
N ALA A 162 -9.90 -5.00 10.56
CA ALA A 162 -9.24 -6.30 10.72
C ALA A 162 -7.76 -6.12 11.11
N ILE A 163 -7.04 -5.19 10.47
CA ILE A 163 -5.63 -4.91 10.75
C ILE A 163 -5.47 -4.22 12.12
N GLU A 164 -6.32 -3.23 12.43
CA GLU A 164 -6.29 -2.52 13.71
C GLU A 164 -6.62 -3.46 14.89
N LYS A 165 -7.56 -4.40 14.71
CA LYS A 165 -7.84 -5.46 15.67
C LYS A 165 -6.63 -6.39 15.90
N ALA A 166 -5.79 -6.57 14.89
CA ALA A 166 -4.51 -7.31 15.01
C ALA A 166 -3.38 -6.47 15.63
N GLY A 167 -3.68 -5.25 16.12
CA GLY A 167 -2.75 -4.39 16.84
C GLY A 167 -1.84 -3.54 15.96
N THR A 168 -2.18 -3.33 14.67
CA THR A 168 -1.38 -2.51 13.75
C THR A 168 -2.22 -1.34 13.26
N PRO A 169 -1.80 -0.06 13.46
CA PRO A 169 -2.55 1.10 13.00
C PRO A 169 -2.53 1.21 11.47
N VAL A 170 -3.59 1.81 10.90
CA VAL A 170 -3.77 1.96 9.45
C VAL A 170 -4.00 3.42 9.08
N VAL A 171 -3.28 3.90 8.07
CA VAL A 171 -3.60 5.14 7.36
C VAL A 171 -3.87 4.85 5.89
N ALA A 172 -4.70 5.65 5.25
CA ALA A 172 -4.95 5.53 3.81
C ALA A 172 -4.83 6.90 3.13
N LEU A 173 -4.34 6.91 1.89
CA LEU A 173 -4.25 8.13 1.11
C LEU A 173 -5.62 8.55 0.57
N VAL A 174 -6.41 7.58 0.10
CA VAL A 174 -7.71 7.80 -0.52
C VAL A 174 -8.69 6.72 -0.06
N THR A 175 -9.99 7.04 -0.01
CA THR A 175 -11.06 6.07 0.24
C THR A 175 -11.85 5.76 -1.02
N ALA A 176 -12.54 4.59 -1.05
CA ALA A 176 -13.44 4.23 -2.13
C ALA A 176 -14.56 5.29 -2.31
N THR A 177 -15.10 5.80 -1.21
CA THR A 177 -16.11 6.86 -1.23
C THR A 177 -15.63 8.10 -1.99
N GLN A 178 -14.39 8.54 -1.79
CA GLN A 178 -13.81 9.69 -2.50
C GLN A 178 -13.68 9.42 -4.01
N ILE A 179 -13.23 8.22 -4.39
CA ILE A 179 -13.10 7.84 -5.81
C ILE A 179 -14.48 7.76 -6.48
N ILE A 180 -15.48 7.15 -5.82
CA ILE A 180 -16.85 7.03 -6.34
C ILE A 180 -17.47 8.41 -6.54
N SER A 181 -17.26 9.32 -5.60
CA SER A 181 -17.75 10.70 -5.71
C SER A 181 -17.12 11.43 -6.90
N ALA A 182 -15.83 11.22 -7.17
CA ALA A 182 -15.16 11.81 -8.33
C ALA A 182 -15.61 11.24 -9.67
N LEU A 183 -16.13 9.99 -9.70
CA LEU A 183 -16.71 9.39 -10.90
C LEU A 183 -18.09 9.94 -11.28
N GLN A 184 -18.71 10.74 -10.41
CA GLN A 184 -20.08 11.28 -10.61
C GLN A 184 -20.08 12.69 -11.21
N ILE A 185 -18.91 13.30 -11.38
CA ILE A 185 -18.69 14.60 -12.00
C ILE A 185 -18.37 14.42 -13.49
#